data_e22829f497516d732be3291c49c91bf0
#
_entry.id   e22829f497516d732be3291c49c91bf0
#
_cell.length_a   1.000
_cell.length_b   1.000
_cell.length_c   1.000
_cell.angle_alpha   90.00
_cell.angle_beta   90.00
_cell.angle_gamma   90.00
#
_symmetry.space_group_name_H-M   'P 1'
#
loop_
_entity.id
_entity.type
_entity.pdbx_description
1 polymer ?
#
loop_
_entity_poly.entity_id
_entity_poly.type
_entity_poly.pdbx_seq_one_letter_code
_entity_poly.pdbx_strand_id
1 'polypeptide(L)'
;GQRFNHLFGQGKEFFTMPEALIEESVATLPGLDGRKMSKSYDNTIPLFSSAKEMKDAISRIVTDSKAPGEAKDPDNSHLFTLFQAFATPAQADEFRSELLGGLGWGEAKNRLFQLLDNELGEARDKYHQLIERPADLEDILQIGAKKARAVATPFLNELREAVGLRSFVNQVQVAATTKKKAVKAARFVSFREDDGSFRFRLLAADGEQLLLSRNFADGKTAGQVTK
;
A
#
# COMPACT_ATOMS: atom_id res chain seq x y z
N GLY A 1 4.43 0.13 -13.18
CA GLY A 1 5.84 -0.20 -12.90
C GLY A 1 6.71 0.01 -14.12
N GLN A 2 6.55 -0.78 -15.18
CA GLN A 2 7.40 -0.79 -16.37
C GLN A 2 7.55 0.60 -17.00
N ARG A 3 6.45 1.31 -17.26
CA ARG A 3 6.49 2.65 -17.85
C ARG A 3 7.19 3.67 -16.92
N PHE A 4 7.01 3.55 -15.62
CA PHE A 4 7.69 4.41 -14.65
C PHE A 4 9.20 4.15 -14.67
N ASN A 5 9.63 2.88 -14.59
CA ASN A 5 11.05 2.51 -14.68
C ASN A 5 11.69 3.04 -15.95
N HIS A 6 11.01 2.94 -17.10
CA HIS A 6 11.51 3.42 -18.38
C HIS A 6 11.67 4.95 -18.43
N LEU A 7 10.67 5.72 -17.96
CA LEU A 7 10.66 7.18 -18.07
C LEU A 7 11.48 7.88 -16.98
N PHE A 8 11.51 7.34 -15.77
CA PHE A 8 12.08 8.01 -14.61
C PHE A 8 13.19 7.22 -13.93
N GLY A 9 13.44 6.00 -14.35
CA GLY A 9 14.42 5.12 -13.73
C GLY A 9 15.86 5.54 -13.94
N GLN A 10 16.22 6.12 -15.08
CA GLN A 10 17.60 6.49 -15.42
C GLN A 10 18.60 5.34 -15.16
N GLY A 11 18.19 4.09 -15.45
CA GLY A 11 18.96 2.88 -15.19
C GLY A 11 18.69 2.22 -13.84
N LYS A 12 17.91 2.84 -12.94
CA LYS A 12 17.40 2.22 -11.70
C LYS A 12 16.02 1.62 -11.95
N GLU A 13 15.83 0.41 -11.48
CA GLU A 13 14.52 -0.25 -11.43
C GLU A 13 13.82 0.08 -10.11
N PHE A 14 12.84 0.99 -10.13
CA PHE A 14 12.03 1.32 -8.96
C PHE A 14 11.01 0.23 -8.63
N PHE A 15 10.41 -0.35 -9.67
CA PHE A 15 9.38 -1.38 -9.54
C PHE A 15 9.87 -2.71 -10.10
N THR A 16 9.91 -3.73 -9.30
CA THR A 16 10.01 -5.11 -9.77
C THR A 16 8.75 -5.48 -10.54
N MET A 17 8.89 -6.05 -11.73
CA MET A 17 7.73 -6.47 -12.52
C MET A 17 7.15 -7.75 -11.95
N PRO A 18 5.84 -7.75 -11.59
CA PRO A 18 5.18 -8.96 -11.15
C PRO A 18 4.97 -9.91 -12.31
N GLU A 19 5.13 -11.19 -12.05
CA GLU A 19 4.73 -12.26 -12.94
C GLU A 19 3.37 -12.82 -12.54
N ALA A 20 2.57 -13.21 -13.51
CA ALA A 20 1.28 -13.83 -13.23
C ALA A 20 1.49 -15.28 -12.80
N LEU A 21 1.03 -15.63 -11.60
CA LEU A 21 0.90 -17.01 -11.14
C LEU A 21 -0.57 -17.42 -11.31
N ILE A 22 -0.84 -18.22 -12.32
CA ILE A 22 -2.21 -18.68 -12.66
C ILE A 22 -2.21 -20.20 -12.59
N GLU A 23 -3.06 -20.75 -11.74
CA GLU A 23 -3.36 -22.17 -11.72
C GLU A 23 -4.46 -22.45 -12.75
N GLU A 24 -4.13 -23.21 -13.79
CA GLU A 24 -5.03 -23.42 -14.94
C GLU A 24 -6.37 -24.06 -14.55
N SER A 25 -6.36 -24.96 -13.57
CA SER A 25 -7.53 -25.67 -13.08
C SER A 25 -8.61 -24.76 -12.48
N VAL A 26 -8.21 -23.60 -11.96
CA VAL A 26 -9.08 -22.63 -11.27
C VAL A 26 -8.98 -21.21 -11.83
N ALA A 27 -8.42 -21.05 -13.00
CA ALA A 27 -8.24 -19.75 -13.66
C ALA A 27 -9.55 -18.96 -13.81
N THR A 28 -10.68 -19.66 -13.95
CA THR A 28 -12.02 -19.05 -13.97
C THR A 28 -13.00 -19.95 -13.23
N LEU A 29 -13.54 -19.46 -12.11
CA LEU A 29 -14.55 -20.19 -11.36
C LEU A 29 -15.96 -19.93 -11.94
N PRO A 30 -16.78 -20.98 -12.15
CA PRO A 30 -18.17 -20.84 -12.51
C PRO A 30 -18.99 -20.32 -11.33
N GLY A 31 -19.97 -19.47 -11.61
CA GLY A 31 -20.99 -19.05 -10.65
C GLY A 31 -22.13 -20.08 -10.55
N LEU A 32 -23.15 -19.76 -9.75
CA LEU A 32 -24.31 -20.63 -9.53
C LEU A 32 -25.06 -20.98 -10.81
N ASP A 33 -25.00 -20.09 -11.80
CA ASP A 33 -25.64 -20.20 -13.12
C ASP A 33 -24.72 -20.77 -14.22
N GLY A 34 -23.53 -21.18 -13.88
CA GLY A 34 -22.52 -21.72 -14.79
C GLY A 34 -21.71 -20.67 -15.56
N ARG A 35 -22.11 -19.39 -15.57
CA ARG A 35 -21.28 -18.30 -16.11
C ARG A 35 -20.12 -17.99 -15.16
N LYS A 36 -19.13 -17.21 -15.62
CA LYS A 36 -18.06 -16.74 -14.75
C LYS A 36 -18.64 -16.11 -13.49
N MET A 37 -18.14 -16.52 -12.31
CA MET A 37 -18.57 -15.97 -11.02
C MET A 37 -18.34 -14.47 -10.96
N SER A 38 -19.38 -13.69 -10.63
CA SER A 38 -19.31 -12.23 -10.55
C SER A 38 -20.41 -11.68 -9.65
N LYS A 39 -20.08 -10.69 -8.84
CA LYS A 39 -21.06 -9.97 -8.02
C LYS A 39 -22.17 -9.32 -8.86
N SER A 40 -21.82 -8.82 -10.06
CA SER A 40 -22.77 -8.18 -10.96
C SER A 40 -23.82 -9.14 -11.57
N TYR A 41 -23.57 -10.43 -11.49
CA TYR A 41 -24.49 -11.46 -11.97
C TYR A 41 -25.29 -12.12 -10.85
N ASP A 42 -25.04 -11.73 -9.60
CA ASP A 42 -25.64 -12.34 -8.41
C ASP A 42 -25.52 -13.89 -8.37
N ASN A 43 -24.41 -14.39 -8.89
CA ASN A 43 -24.12 -15.81 -9.04
C ASN A 43 -22.95 -16.28 -8.15
N THR A 44 -22.64 -15.54 -7.08
CA THR A 44 -21.52 -15.83 -6.17
C THR A 44 -21.95 -16.72 -5.00
N ILE A 45 -20.97 -17.46 -4.45
CA ILE A 45 -21.13 -18.15 -3.17
C ILE A 45 -20.47 -17.25 -2.09
N PRO A 46 -21.23 -16.70 -1.13
CA PRO A 46 -20.68 -15.83 -0.10
C PRO A 46 -19.92 -16.66 0.95
N LEU A 47 -18.60 -16.43 1.09
CA LEU A 47 -17.72 -17.28 1.91
C LEU A 47 -17.97 -17.13 3.42
N PHE A 48 -18.32 -15.93 3.90
CA PHE A 48 -18.51 -15.63 5.33
C PHE A 48 -19.99 -15.42 5.71
N SER A 49 -20.90 -15.87 4.88
CA SER A 49 -22.32 -15.97 5.26
C SER A 49 -22.54 -17.14 6.23
N SER A 50 -23.74 -17.23 6.80
CA SER A 50 -24.11 -18.38 7.63
C SER A 50 -24.02 -19.70 6.84
N ALA A 51 -23.79 -20.80 7.55
CA ALA A 51 -23.76 -22.13 6.94
C ALA A 51 -25.06 -22.44 6.15
N LYS A 52 -26.18 -21.92 6.65
CA LYS A 52 -27.49 -22.04 5.97
C LYS A 52 -27.50 -21.31 4.62
N GLU A 53 -27.10 -20.05 4.61
CA GLU A 53 -27.06 -19.24 3.36
C GLU A 53 -26.09 -19.83 2.34
N MET A 54 -24.94 -20.33 2.79
CA MET A 54 -23.98 -21.03 1.93
C MET A 54 -24.61 -22.29 1.31
N LYS A 55 -25.28 -23.11 2.13
CA LYS A 55 -25.97 -24.32 1.69
C LYS A 55 -27.09 -23.99 0.69
N ASP A 56 -27.87 -22.95 0.96
CA ASP A 56 -28.92 -22.45 0.06
C ASP A 56 -28.34 -21.96 -1.27
N ALA A 57 -27.20 -21.26 -1.26
CA ALA A 57 -26.49 -20.86 -2.48
C ALA A 57 -26.03 -22.08 -3.29
N ILE A 58 -25.36 -23.04 -2.65
CA ILE A 58 -24.86 -24.26 -3.30
C ILE A 58 -26.03 -25.07 -3.90
N SER A 59 -27.18 -25.10 -3.24
CA SER A 59 -28.36 -25.80 -3.76
C SER A 59 -28.84 -25.27 -5.11
N ARG A 60 -28.60 -23.98 -5.40
CA ARG A 60 -28.97 -23.30 -6.66
C ARG A 60 -27.99 -23.53 -7.79
N ILE A 61 -26.84 -24.18 -7.58
CA ILE A 61 -25.88 -24.48 -8.67
C ILE A 61 -26.60 -25.28 -9.75
N VAL A 62 -26.52 -24.78 -10.98
CA VAL A 62 -27.12 -25.46 -12.15
C VAL A 62 -26.35 -26.74 -12.45
N THR A 63 -27.10 -27.83 -12.60
CA THR A 63 -26.62 -29.17 -12.95
C THR A 63 -27.45 -29.71 -14.13
N ASP A 64 -26.98 -30.76 -14.77
CA ASP A 64 -27.76 -31.45 -15.79
C ASP A 64 -28.97 -32.22 -15.20
N SER A 65 -29.77 -32.83 -16.05
CA SER A 65 -31.01 -33.55 -15.69
C SER A 65 -30.79 -35.03 -15.38
N LYS A 66 -29.54 -35.52 -15.28
CA LYS A 66 -29.25 -36.92 -15.01
C LYS A 66 -29.72 -37.35 -13.63
N ALA A 67 -30.44 -38.50 -13.61
CA ALA A 67 -30.97 -39.05 -12.36
C ALA A 67 -29.86 -39.68 -11.47
N PRO A 68 -30.14 -39.89 -10.19
CA PRO A 68 -29.28 -40.74 -9.32
C PRO A 68 -29.07 -42.12 -9.98
N GLY A 69 -27.84 -42.63 -9.93
CA GLY A 69 -27.47 -43.88 -10.61
C GLY A 69 -26.95 -43.72 -12.05
N GLU A 70 -27.20 -42.59 -12.69
CA GLU A 70 -26.65 -42.28 -14.02
C GLU A 70 -25.29 -41.62 -13.88
N ALA A 71 -24.29 -42.07 -14.65
CA ALA A 71 -22.94 -41.49 -14.66
C ALA A 71 -23.00 -40.00 -15.06
N LYS A 72 -22.40 -39.14 -14.25
CA LYS A 72 -22.25 -37.71 -14.52
C LYS A 72 -20.89 -37.45 -15.16
N ASP A 73 -20.81 -36.38 -15.95
CA ASP A 73 -19.56 -35.93 -16.54
C ASP A 73 -18.88 -34.87 -15.66
N PRO A 74 -17.78 -35.22 -14.93
CA PRO A 74 -17.08 -34.26 -14.07
C PRO A 74 -16.42 -33.12 -14.85
N ASP A 75 -15.94 -33.37 -16.07
CA ASP A 75 -15.19 -32.39 -16.84
C ASP A 75 -16.08 -31.25 -17.38
N ASN A 76 -17.38 -31.51 -17.55
CA ASN A 76 -18.38 -30.50 -17.90
C ASN A 76 -19.26 -30.07 -16.71
N SER A 77 -18.86 -30.37 -15.48
CA SER A 77 -19.62 -30.05 -14.26
C SER A 77 -19.10 -28.81 -13.57
N HIS A 78 -19.91 -27.75 -13.52
CA HIS A 78 -19.62 -26.55 -12.73
C HIS A 78 -19.42 -26.86 -11.24
N LEU A 79 -20.19 -27.81 -10.72
CA LEU A 79 -20.08 -28.27 -9.35
C LEU A 79 -18.73 -28.94 -9.08
N PHE A 80 -18.24 -29.74 -10.02
CA PHE A 80 -16.93 -30.39 -9.90
C PHE A 80 -15.79 -29.37 -9.95
N THR A 81 -15.86 -28.40 -10.85
CA THR A 81 -14.86 -27.31 -10.91
C THR A 81 -14.80 -26.53 -9.61
N LEU A 82 -15.95 -26.23 -8.99
CA LEU A 82 -15.98 -25.54 -7.69
C LEU A 82 -15.43 -26.44 -6.57
N PHE A 83 -15.72 -27.73 -6.58
CA PHE A 83 -15.18 -28.68 -5.61
C PHE A 83 -13.65 -28.78 -5.70
N GLN A 84 -13.14 -28.92 -6.93
CA GLN A 84 -11.72 -29.04 -7.20
C GLN A 84 -10.91 -27.81 -6.73
N ALA A 85 -11.51 -26.61 -6.72
CA ALA A 85 -10.87 -25.39 -6.26
C ALA A 85 -10.50 -25.40 -4.76
N PHE A 86 -11.13 -26.25 -3.96
CA PHE A 86 -10.90 -26.34 -2.51
C PHE A 86 -10.40 -27.73 -2.07
N ALA A 87 -10.59 -28.73 -2.91
CA ALA A 87 -10.24 -30.11 -2.59
C ALA A 87 -8.75 -30.38 -2.79
N THR A 88 -8.23 -31.30 -1.97
CA THR A 88 -6.94 -31.94 -2.30
C THR A 88 -7.06 -32.80 -3.56
N PRO A 89 -5.97 -33.10 -4.28
CA PRO A 89 -6.03 -33.99 -5.44
C PRO A 89 -6.74 -35.32 -5.17
N ALA A 90 -6.45 -35.94 -4.03
CA ALA A 90 -7.08 -37.22 -3.65
C ALA A 90 -8.60 -37.10 -3.46
N GLN A 91 -9.08 -36.02 -2.81
CA GLN A 91 -10.51 -35.74 -2.66
C GLN A 91 -11.19 -35.44 -4.01
N ALA A 92 -10.50 -34.74 -4.91
CA ALA A 92 -11.02 -34.47 -6.24
C ALA A 92 -11.16 -35.76 -7.08
N ASP A 93 -10.17 -36.67 -7.00
CA ASP A 93 -10.22 -37.99 -7.68
C ASP A 93 -11.32 -38.87 -7.11
N GLU A 94 -11.50 -38.90 -5.80
CA GLU A 94 -12.61 -39.64 -5.15
C GLU A 94 -13.96 -39.09 -5.62
N PHE A 95 -14.16 -37.77 -5.56
CA PHE A 95 -15.41 -37.13 -5.98
C PHE A 95 -15.70 -37.31 -7.47
N ARG A 96 -14.64 -37.30 -8.31
CA ARG A 96 -14.72 -37.65 -9.74
C ARG A 96 -15.26 -39.06 -9.93
N SER A 97 -14.72 -40.02 -9.20
CA SER A 97 -15.12 -41.44 -9.26
C SER A 97 -16.57 -41.63 -8.82
N GLU A 98 -17.00 -40.93 -7.77
CA GLU A 98 -18.38 -40.96 -7.27
C GLU A 98 -19.37 -40.40 -8.33
N LEU A 99 -19.03 -39.29 -8.99
CA LEU A 99 -19.85 -38.71 -10.05
C LEU A 99 -19.98 -39.67 -11.25
N LEU A 100 -18.90 -40.28 -11.69
CA LEU A 100 -18.89 -41.32 -12.72
C LEU A 100 -19.70 -42.55 -12.30
N GLY A 101 -19.66 -42.87 -10.99
CA GLY A 101 -20.45 -43.98 -10.40
C GLY A 101 -21.94 -43.68 -10.21
N GLY A 102 -22.40 -42.48 -10.56
CA GLY A 102 -23.82 -42.12 -10.55
C GLY A 102 -24.31 -41.41 -9.29
N LEU A 103 -23.37 -40.79 -8.50
CA LEU A 103 -23.75 -39.98 -7.35
C LEU A 103 -24.83 -38.95 -7.70
N GLY A 104 -25.92 -38.87 -6.92
CA GLY A 104 -27.00 -37.92 -7.18
C GLY A 104 -26.56 -36.46 -6.96
N TRP A 105 -27.09 -35.54 -7.76
CA TRP A 105 -26.73 -34.12 -7.66
C TRP A 105 -26.98 -33.48 -6.29
N GLY A 106 -28.02 -33.92 -5.58
CA GLY A 106 -28.31 -33.46 -4.22
C GLY A 106 -27.16 -33.81 -3.26
N GLU A 107 -26.67 -35.06 -3.32
CA GLU A 107 -25.56 -35.52 -2.50
C GLU A 107 -24.23 -34.87 -2.93
N ALA A 108 -24.02 -34.72 -4.23
CA ALA A 108 -22.87 -34.03 -4.76
C ALA A 108 -22.80 -32.56 -4.27
N LYS A 109 -23.90 -31.84 -4.23
CA LYS A 109 -24.01 -30.50 -3.63
C LYS A 109 -23.73 -30.50 -2.13
N ASN A 110 -24.21 -31.52 -1.43
CA ASN A 110 -23.93 -31.68 -0.01
C ASN A 110 -22.44 -31.93 0.26
N ARG A 111 -21.76 -32.71 -0.59
CA ARG A 111 -20.29 -32.91 -0.51
C ARG A 111 -19.54 -31.59 -0.69
N LEU A 112 -19.91 -30.76 -1.67
CA LEU A 112 -19.33 -29.43 -1.84
C LEU A 112 -19.58 -28.55 -0.62
N PHE A 113 -20.80 -28.55 -0.08
CA PHE A 113 -21.11 -27.79 1.12
C PHE A 113 -20.24 -28.22 2.32
N GLN A 114 -20.11 -29.54 2.56
CA GLN A 114 -19.29 -30.05 3.67
C GLN A 114 -17.82 -29.68 3.51
N LEU A 115 -17.27 -29.76 2.29
CA LEU A 115 -15.89 -29.34 2.02
C LEU A 115 -15.69 -27.87 2.36
N LEU A 116 -16.55 -26.98 1.86
CA LEU A 116 -16.46 -25.54 2.10
C LEU A 116 -16.73 -25.19 3.58
N ASP A 117 -17.66 -25.84 4.24
CA ASP A 117 -17.98 -25.58 5.64
C ASP A 117 -16.83 -25.98 6.57
N ASN A 118 -16.17 -27.10 6.29
CA ASN A 118 -14.97 -27.53 7.02
C ASN A 118 -13.79 -26.59 6.80
N GLU A 119 -13.58 -26.13 5.58
CA GLU A 119 -12.45 -25.26 5.23
C GLU A 119 -12.65 -23.83 5.75
N LEU A 120 -13.86 -23.31 5.66
CA LEU A 120 -14.16 -21.90 5.95
C LEU A 120 -14.78 -21.64 7.33
N GLY A 121 -15.19 -22.69 8.05
CA GLY A 121 -15.94 -22.56 9.31
C GLY A 121 -15.19 -21.72 10.35
N GLU A 122 -13.94 -22.04 10.62
CA GLU A 122 -13.11 -21.32 11.58
C GLU A 122 -12.88 -19.86 11.16
N ALA A 123 -12.63 -19.60 9.87
CA ALA A 123 -12.45 -18.25 9.34
C ALA A 123 -13.76 -17.43 9.42
N ARG A 124 -14.91 -18.07 9.19
CA ARG A 124 -16.24 -17.46 9.34
C ARG A 124 -16.54 -17.08 10.79
N ASP A 125 -16.24 -17.96 11.74
CA ASP A 125 -16.41 -17.67 13.17
C ASP A 125 -15.54 -16.49 13.59
N LYS A 126 -14.30 -16.44 13.11
CA LYS A 126 -13.39 -15.31 13.34
C LYS A 126 -13.92 -14.02 12.72
N TYR A 127 -14.48 -14.07 11.53
CA TYR A 127 -15.12 -12.92 10.87
C TYR A 127 -16.25 -12.36 11.73
N HIS A 128 -17.16 -13.21 12.22
CA HIS A 128 -18.27 -12.77 13.08
C HIS A 128 -17.78 -12.16 14.39
N GLN A 129 -16.78 -12.76 15.03
CA GLN A 129 -16.19 -12.21 16.26
C GLN A 129 -15.58 -10.81 16.03
N LEU A 130 -14.94 -10.58 14.91
CA LEU A 130 -14.36 -9.28 14.58
C LEU A 130 -15.41 -8.22 14.26
N ILE A 131 -16.50 -8.60 13.58
CA ILE A 131 -17.62 -7.68 13.30
C ILE A 131 -18.33 -7.26 14.59
N GLU A 132 -18.44 -8.14 15.58
CA GLU A 132 -19.02 -7.83 16.89
C GLU A 132 -18.10 -6.91 17.74
N ARG A 133 -16.81 -6.82 17.41
CA ARG A 133 -15.82 -6.05 18.16
C ARG A 133 -15.07 -5.06 17.26
N PRO A 134 -15.73 -3.95 16.85
CA PRO A 134 -15.13 -2.98 15.94
C PRO A 134 -13.83 -2.34 16.45
N ALA A 135 -13.68 -2.21 17.78
CA ALA A 135 -12.44 -1.66 18.37
C ALA A 135 -11.23 -2.57 18.12
N ASP A 136 -11.40 -3.89 18.27
CA ASP A 136 -10.32 -4.86 18.00
C ASP A 136 -9.94 -4.83 16.52
N LEU A 137 -10.93 -4.66 15.63
CA LEU A 137 -10.70 -4.53 14.19
C LEU A 137 -9.92 -3.26 13.88
N GLU A 138 -10.27 -2.13 14.47
CA GLU A 138 -9.56 -0.85 14.29
C GLU A 138 -8.10 -0.96 14.73
N ASP A 139 -7.82 -1.60 15.87
CA ASP A 139 -6.45 -1.82 16.35
C ASP A 139 -5.62 -2.65 15.38
N ILE A 140 -6.20 -3.73 14.84
CA ILE A 140 -5.54 -4.56 13.81
C ILE A 140 -5.22 -3.72 12.56
N LEU A 141 -6.17 -2.92 12.09
CA LEU A 141 -6.00 -2.06 10.93
C LEU A 141 -4.93 -1.00 11.16
N GLN A 142 -4.88 -0.38 12.33
CA GLN A 142 -3.86 0.61 12.67
C GLN A 142 -2.46 0.01 12.75
N ILE A 143 -2.31 -1.18 13.34
CA ILE A 143 -1.04 -1.91 13.36
C ILE A 143 -0.60 -2.23 11.92
N GLY A 144 -1.51 -2.72 11.10
CA GLY A 144 -1.27 -3.00 9.69
C GLY A 144 -0.86 -1.74 8.91
N ALA A 145 -1.55 -0.63 9.13
CA ALA A 145 -1.25 0.66 8.52
C ALA A 145 0.14 1.19 8.90
N LYS A 146 0.56 1.04 10.16
CA LYS A 146 1.93 1.40 10.60
C LYS A 146 2.98 0.58 9.85
N LYS A 147 2.80 -0.74 9.75
CA LYS A 147 3.70 -1.64 9.00
C LYS A 147 3.77 -1.25 7.52
N ALA A 148 2.63 -1.04 6.89
CA ALA A 148 2.57 -0.64 5.48
C ALA A 148 3.24 0.72 5.23
N ARG A 149 3.01 1.72 6.08
CA ARG A 149 3.63 3.05 5.96
C ARG A 149 5.14 3.01 6.16
N ALA A 150 5.65 2.15 7.04
CA ALA A 150 7.09 2.01 7.24
C ALA A 150 7.83 1.61 5.95
N VAL A 151 7.20 0.81 5.10
CA VAL A 151 7.74 0.39 3.80
C VAL A 151 7.37 1.38 2.69
N ALA A 152 6.10 1.79 2.62
CA ALA A 152 5.59 2.58 1.51
C ALA A 152 6.08 4.03 1.53
N THR A 153 6.24 4.65 2.71
CA THR A 153 6.59 6.08 2.79
C THR A 153 7.98 6.39 2.24
N PRO A 154 9.06 5.67 2.61
CA PRO A 154 10.38 5.87 2.00
C PRO A 154 10.35 5.68 0.50
N PHE A 155 9.74 4.61 0.03
CA PHE A 155 9.62 4.31 -1.40
C PHE A 155 8.83 5.38 -2.16
N LEU A 156 7.71 5.86 -1.61
CA LEU A 156 6.94 6.94 -2.22
C LEU A 156 7.75 8.24 -2.33
N ASN A 157 8.60 8.54 -1.35
CA ASN A 157 9.48 9.71 -1.42
C ASN A 157 10.51 9.56 -2.55
N GLU A 158 11.11 8.38 -2.72
CA GLU A 158 12.00 8.10 -3.87
C GLU A 158 11.28 8.30 -5.21
N LEU A 159 10.03 7.81 -5.33
CA LEU A 159 9.23 7.99 -6.54
C LEU A 159 8.91 9.48 -6.81
N ARG A 160 8.60 10.24 -5.76
CA ARG A 160 8.35 11.69 -5.87
C ARG A 160 9.60 12.44 -6.34
N GLU A 161 10.75 12.10 -5.80
CA GLU A 161 12.02 12.69 -6.23
C GLU A 161 12.33 12.35 -7.69
N ALA A 162 12.12 11.11 -8.11
CA ALA A 162 12.36 10.66 -9.48
C ALA A 162 11.52 11.42 -10.51
N VAL A 163 10.28 11.79 -10.18
CA VAL A 163 9.43 12.61 -11.06
C VAL A 163 9.60 14.12 -10.86
N GLY A 164 10.57 14.55 -10.04
CA GLY A 164 10.86 15.97 -9.79
C GLY A 164 9.99 16.64 -8.72
N LEU A 165 9.15 15.90 -8.00
CA LEU A 165 8.36 16.42 -6.89
C LEU A 165 9.21 16.49 -5.61
N ARG A 166 9.97 17.58 -5.48
CA ARG A 166 10.82 17.82 -4.29
C ARG A 166 10.07 18.59 -3.22
N SER A 167 10.32 18.25 -1.96
CA SER A 167 9.82 19.04 -0.84
C SER A 167 10.57 20.36 -0.75
N PHE A 168 9.88 21.49 -0.85
CA PHE A 168 10.48 22.83 -0.66
C PHE A 168 11.06 23.01 0.75
N VAL A 169 10.53 22.32 1.75
CA VAL A 169 11.01 22.37 3.15
C VAL A 169 12.46 21.90 3.24
N ASN A 170 12.83 20.83 2.53
CA ASN A 170 14.20 20.33 2.49
C ASN A 170 15.15 21.29 1.76
N GLN A 171 14.68 21.98 0.72
CA GLN A 171 15.48 22.97 0.02
C GLN A 171 15.80 24.19 0.88
N VAL A 172 14.84 24.64 1.69
CA VAL A 172 15.05 25.74 2.63
C VAL A 172 16.05 25.36 3.73
N GLN A 173 15.99 24.14 4.25
CA GLN A 173 16.95 23.64 5.24
C GLN A 173 18.37 23.47 4.66
N VAL A 174 18.52 22.94 3.45
CA VAL A 174 19.80 22.82 2.78
C VAL A 174 20.37 24.21 2.46
N ALA A 175 19.56 25.15 2.02
CA ALA A 175 19.98 26.55 1.82
C ALA A 175 20.35 27.26 3.13
N ALA A 176 19.69 26.91 4.24
CA ALA A 176 20.03 27.45 5.57
C ALA A 176 21.32 26.82 6.15
N THR A 177 21.61 25.56 5.85
CA THR A 177 22.84 24.88 6.29
C THR A 177 24.04 25.19 5.41
N THR A 178 23.85 25.59 4.15
CA THR A 178 24.92 26.05 3.25
C THR A 178 25.27 27.53 3.42
N LYS A 179 24.53 28.31 4.19
CA LYS A 179 25.07 29.54 4.75
C LYS A 179 26.19 29.12 5.71
N LYS A 180 27.42 28.97 5.18
CA LYS A 180 28.64 28.92 5.99
C LYS A 180 28.43 29.98 7.07
N LYS A 181 28.54 29.60 8.34
CA LYS A 181 28.77 30.57 9.43
C LYS A 181 29.92 31.42 8.95
N ALA A 182 29.62 32.63 8.46
CA ALA A 182 30.66 33.58 8.15
C ALA A 182 31.44 33.72 9.46
N VAL A 183 32.69 33.35 9.42
CA VAL A 183 33.58 33.62 10.54
C VAL A 183 33.41 35.10 10.78
N LYS A 184 32.87 35.49 11.93
CA LYS A 184 32.69 36.90 12.25
C LYS A 184 34.08 37.48 12.29
N ALA A 185 34.48 38.13 11.19
CA ALA A 185 35.72 38.86 11.15
C ALA A 185 35.56 40.20 11.87
N ALA A 186 36.63 40.74 12.37
CA ALA A 186 36.65 42.11 12.90
C ALA A 186 36.08 43.04 11.79
N ARG A 187 35.24 44.00 12.18
CA ARG A 187 34.55 44.89 11.23
C ARG A 187 34.55 46.32 11.71
N PHE A 188 34.72 47.27 10.77
CA PHE A 188 34.48 48.65 11.02
C PHE A 188 32.98 48.98 11.01
N VAL A 189 32.52 49.76 11.98
CA VAL A 189 31.16 50.28 12.05
C VAL A 189 31.23 51.79 12.22
N SER A 190 30.76 52.52 11.20
CA SER A 190 30.66 53.98 11.22
C SER A 190 29.33 54.39 11.88
N PHE A 191 29.35 55.44 12.66
CA PHE A 191 28.17 56.01 13.30
C PHE A 191 28.33 57.53 13.45
N ARG A 192 27.23 58.21 13.69
CA ARG A 192 27.16 59.66 13.91
C ARG A 192 26.94 59.89 15.39
N GLU A 193 27.73 60.82 15.97
CA GLU A 193 27.57 61.29 17.34
C GLU A 193 26.47 62.37 17.43
N ASP A 194 26.01 62.65 18.63
CA ASP A 194 24.94 63.59 18.91
C ASP A 194 25.33 65.02 18.55
N ASP A 195 26.63 65.34 18.54
CA ASP A 195 27.20 66.62 18.11
C ASP A 195 27.25 66.78 16.59
N GLY A 196 26.78 65.76 15.82
CA GLY A 196 26.75 65.73 14.38
C GLY A 196 28.04 65.26 13.71
N SER A 197 29.09 65.00 14.44
CA SER A 197 30.36 64.45 13.94
C SER A 197 30.24 62.96 13.61
N PHE A 198 31.14 62.45 12.76
CA PHE A 198 31.22 61.05 12.38
C PHE A 198 32.41 60.37 12.98
N ARG A 199 32.19 59.15 13.46
CA ARG A 199 33.24 58.26 13.95
C ARG A 199 33.07 56.84 13.39
N PHE A 200 34.10 56.06 13.47
CA PHE A 200 34.03 54.62 13.27
C PHE A 200 34.68 53.87 14.48
N ARG A 201 34.21 52.68 14.69
CA ARG A 201 34.79 51.74 15.64
C ARG A 201 35.10 50.41 14.95
N LEU A 202 36.22 49.81 15.33
CA LEU A 202 36.58 48.45 14.93
C LEU A 202 36.05 47.53 16.03
N LEU A 203 35.19 46.59 15.65
CA LEU A 203 34.67 45.56 16.56
C LEU A 203 35.35 44.24 16.23
N ALA A 204 35.77 43.49 17.26
CA ALA A 204 36.22 42.12 17.16
C ALA A 204 35.06 41.19 16.76
N ALA A 205 35.37 39.94 16.50
CA ALA A 205 34.40 38.93 16.10
C ALA A 205 33.32 38.67 17.16
N ASP A 206 33.63 38.83 18.42
CA ASP A 206 32.75 38.71 19.58
C ASP A 206 31.95 39.97 19.89
N GLY A 207 32.27 41.09 19.24
CA GLY A 207 31.62 42.38 19.41
C GLY A 207 32.37 43.35 20.36
N GLU A 208 33.53 42.94 20.90
CA GLU A 208 34.38 43.82 21.73
C GLU A 208 34.91 44.97 20.88
N GLN A 209 34.93 46.19 21.43
CA GLN A 209 35.46 47.38 20.72
C GLN A 209 36.99 47.40 20.82
N LEU A 210 37.65 47.15 19.72
CA LEU A 210 39.12 47.17 19.62
C LEU A 210 39.70 48.56 19.41
N LEU A 211 38.94 49.43 18.70
CA LEU A 211 39.41 50.77 18.38
C LEU A 211 38.22 51.73 18.23
N LEU A 212 38.38 52.96 18.62
CA LEU A 212 37.48 54.07 18.36
C LEU A 212 38.26 55.18 17.66
N SER A 213 37.76 55.68 16.52
CA SER A 213 38.38 56.75 15.78
C SER A 213 38.25 58.10 16.48
N ARG A 214 39.03 59.08 16.03
CA ARG A 214 38.76 60.50 16.26
C ARG A 214 37.48 60.96 15.54
N ASN A 215 37.01 62.16 15.84
CA ASN A 215 35.90 62.78 15.15
C ASN A 215 36.28 63.21 13.74
N PHE A 216 35.35 63.02 12.77
CA PHE A 216 35.44 63.50 11.39
C PHE A 216 34.22 64.41 11.12
N ALA A 217 34.44 65.44 10.31
CA ALA A 217 33.42 66.42 9.98
C ALA A 217 32.31 65.82 9.10
N ASP A 218 32.64 64.77 8.30
CA ASP A 218 31.70 64.09 7.41
C ASP A 218 31.95 62.58 7.29
N GLY A 219 30.92 61.84 6.93
CA GLY A 219 30.96 60.38 6.83
C GLY A 219 31.84 59.85 5.66
N LYS A 220 32.10 60.66 4.62
CA LYS A 220 32.94 60.27 3.48
C LYS A 220 34.41 60.21 3.92
N THR A 221 34.87 61.22 4.67
CA THR A 221 36.22 61.27 5.20
C THR A 221 36.43 60.14 6.24
N ALA A 222 35.48 59.89 7.12
CA ALA A 222 35.52 58.76 8.02
C ALA A 222 35.63 57.41 7.30
N GLY A 223 34.89 57.21 6.19
CA GLY A 223 34.88 55.98 5.39
C GLY A 223 36.17 55.78 4.54
N GLN A 224 36.91 56.85 4.22
CA GLN A 224 38.15 56.70 3.49
C GLN A 224 39.30 56.13 4.37
N VAL A 225 39.25 56.32 5.66
CA VAL A 225 40.27 55.81 6.59
C VAL A 225 40.04 54.32 6.95
N THR A 226 38.89 53.77 6.65
CA THR A 226 38.55 52.33 6.90
C THR A 226 38.74 51.44 5.71
N LYS A 227 39.15 51.96 4.55
CA LYS A 227 39.57 51.20 3.39
C LYS A 227 41.06 50.87 3.45
#